data_976e7d589f579f14cb3fc0a0f8d47096
#
_entry.id   976e7d589f579f14cb3fc0a0f8d47096
#
_cell.length_a   1.000
_cell.length_b   1.000
_cell.length_c   1.000
_cell.angle_alpha   90.00
_cell.angle_beta   90.00
_cell.angle_gamma   90.00
#
_symmetry.space_group_name_H-M   'P 1'
#
loop_
_entity.id
_entity.type
_entity.pdbx_description
1 polymer ?
#
loop_
_entity_poly.entity_id
_entity_poly.type
_entity_poly.pdbx_seq_one_letter_code
_entity_poly.pdbx_strand_id
1 'polypeptide(L)'
;MKENDKYEQFDVGEENNKTKRSKLDADQRRKYRIIIILLILVSLSLAIMLFCSKRKNENYQNGPIDKDSLKFLLISDLHDNEDSLALLLNKVKQNKYNYIFYLGDFVKMTPGQQNSTEHANIYEERMKKYLQKFEQIAPVLYIPGNNEPYTIYEKNSPKLTEISKNIHNRYIKIKDDLYIMGLGGCVPILNGGKYDKNVIPFSTLNTSNVIQNGFPYNLPEYGLDNYKKSDEWYGNDIKNIINEVKKDAGNNQYQTILLSHNGPLYSWTNAQQQLGTGEHWLYLGSMELEKILINDENLILDIHGHIHPSRGINTMIPGKTVINPGAIINGFYGELTLKKIDNKWTVNSMNLLEF
;
A
#
# COMPACT_ATOMS: atom_id res chain seq x y z
N MET A 1 102.54 14.69 -36.31
CA MET A 1 102.34 15.13 -34.90
C MET A 1 100.84 15.44 -34.65
N LYS A 2 100.22 14.71 -33.69
CA LYS A 2 98.93 14.91 -33.17
C LYS A 2 97.73 14.47 -34.05
N GLU A 3 97.48 13.22 -34.07
CA GLU A 3 96.20 12.55 -34.09
C GLU A 3 96.00 11.85 -32.76
N ASN A 4 95.04 12.28 -31.95
CA ASN A 4 94.37 11.54 -30.85
C ASN A 4 93.52 12.51 -30.14
N ASP A 5 92.17 12.57 -30.49
CA ASP A 5 91.07 13.04 -29.64
C ASP A 5 89.74 12.91 -30.40
N LYS A 6 89.23 11.68 -30.58
CA LYS A 6 87.89 11.49 -31.17
C LYS A 6 87.23 10.19 -30.81
N TYR A 7 87.36 9.66 -29.59
CA TYR A 7 86.67 8.41 -29.25
C TYR A 7 86.04 8.33 -27.80
N GLU A 8 85.65 9.42 -27.17
CA GLU A 8 84.99 9.33 -25.83
C GLU A 8 83.65 10.00 -25.70
N GLN A 9 82.83 10.13 -26.76
CA GLN A 9 81.52 10.79 -26.61
C GLN A 9 80.30 9.93 -27.00
N PHE A 10 80.43 8.62 -27.18
CA PHE A 10 79.32 7.80 -27.65
C PHE A 10 78.62 6.88 -26.57
N ASP A 11 79.14 6.75 -25.36
CA ASP A 11 78.65 5.73 -24.44
C ASP A 11 77.69 6.28 -23.38
N VAL A 12 77.58 7.60 -23.17
CA VAL A 12 76.69 8.20 -22.14
C VAL A 12 75.20 8.29 -22.63
N GLY A 13 74.94 8.21 -23.94
CA GLY A 13 73.58 8.33 -24.48
C GLY A 13 72.74 7.05 -24.44
N GLU A 14 73.34 5.87 -24.47
CA GLU A 14 72.59 4.59 -24.43
C GLU A 14 72.19 4.16 -23.01
N GLU A 15 73.03 4.42 -22.03
CA GLU A 15 72.68 4.11 -20.61
C GLU A 15 71.56 4.98 -20.05
N ASN A 16 71.50 6.26 -20.41
CA ASN A 16 70.40 7.15 -20.08
C ASN A 16 69.08 6.80 -20.75
N ASN A 17 69.09 6.24 -21.98
CA ASN A 17 67.89 5.79 -22.66
C ASN A 17 67.38 4.46 -22.12
N LYS A 18 68.24 3.53 -21.70
CA LYS A 18 67.82 2.26 -21.04
C LYS A 18 67.20 2.51 -19.67
N THR A 19 67.75 3.41 -18.87
CA THR A 19 67.18 3.79 -17.55
C THR A 19 65.85 4.55 -17.65
N LYS A 20 65.67 5.41 -18.69
CA LYS A 20 64.37 6.08 -18.93
C LYS A 20 63.31 5.10 -19.39
N ARG A 21 63.58 4.14 -20.29
CA ARG A 21 62.65 3.09 -20.71
C ARG A 21 62.27 2.16 -19.57
N SER A 22 63.20 1.75 -18.69
CA SER A 22 62.91 0.90 -17.55
C SER A 22 62.04 1.61 -16.50
N LYS A 23 62.20 2.92 -16.30
CA LYS A 23 61.34 3.72 -15.42
C LYS A 23 59.96 3.91 -15.98
N LEU A 24 59.79 4.12 -17.30
CA LEU A 24 58.50 4.24 -17.96
C LEU A 24 57.69 2.93 -17.88
N ASP A 25 58.36 1.78 -18.09
CA ASP A 25 57.72 0.45 -17.92
C ASP A 25 57.32 0.16 -16.48
N ALA A 26 58.10 0.59 -15.50
CA ALA A 26 57.79 0.42 -14.10
C ALA A 26 56.54 1.26 -13.68
N ASP A 27 56.40 2.50 -14.17
CA ASP A 27 55.27 3.38 -13.90
C ASP A 27 53.99 2.88 -14.61
N GLN A 28 54.10 2.39 -15.83
CA GLN A 28 52.96 1.74 -16.50
C GLN A 28 52.49 0.48 -15.74
N ARG A 29 53.40 -0.39 -15.34
CA ARG A 29 53.04 -1.59 -14.54
C ARG A 29 52.39 -1.22 -13.20
N ARG A 30 52.84 -0.13 -12.58
CA ARG A 30 52.19 0.40 -11.32
C ARG A 30 50.78 0.89 -11.60
N LYS A 31 50.52 1.62 -12.68
CA LYS A 31 49.19 2.08 -13.09
C LYS A 31 48.26 0.89 -13.37
N TYR A 32 48.71 -0.11 -14.12
CA TYR A 32 47.89 -1.31 -14.35
C TYR A 32 47.57 -2.07 -13.08
N ARG A 33 48.50 -2.19 -12.12
CA ARG A 33 48.24 -2.80 -10.83
C ARG A 33 47.18 -2.05 -10.04
N ILE A 34 47.19 -0.71 -10.01
CA ILE A 34 46.19 0.12 -9.38
C ILE A 34 44.81 -0.07 -10.02
N ILE A 35 44.72 -0.09 -11.35
CA ILE A 35 43.48 -0.32 -12.07
C ILE A 35 42.89 -1.71 -11.76
N ILE A 36 43.72 -2.74 -11.75
CA ILE A 36 43.27 -4.11 -11.39
C ILE A 36 42.77 -4.16 -9.97
N ILE A 37 43.44 -3.53 -9.01
CA ILE A 37 42.98 -3.48 -7.62
C ILE A 37 41.62 -2.76 -7.50
N LEU A 38 41.45 -1.63 -8.20
CA LEU A 38 40.19 -0.90 -8.25
C LEU A 38 39.05 -1.73 -8.85
N LEU A 39 39.30 -2.46 -9.91
CA LEU A 39 38.32 -3.35 -10.55
C LEU A 39 37.92 -4.51 -9.62
N ILE A 40 38.89 -5.07 -8.87
CA ILE A 40 38.60 -6.11 -7.87
C ILE A 40 37.75 -5.55 -6.74
N LEU A 41 38.04 -4.34 -6.24
CA LEU A 41 37.27 -3.70 -5.17
C LEU A 41 35.82 -3.37 -5.62
N VAL A 42 35.65 -2.90 -6.86
CA VAL A 42 34.32 -2.65 -7.45
C VAL A 42 33.55 -3.96 -7.61
N SER A 43 34.18 -5.02 -8.13
CA SER A 43 33.51 -6.31 -8.26
C SER A 43 33.14 -6.95 -6.92
N LEU A 44 33.99 -6.79 -5.90
CA LEU A 44 33.72 -7.25 -4.55
C LEU A 44 32.56 -6.49 -3.90
N SER A 45 32.50 -5.17 -4.07
CA SER A 45 31.37 -4.34 -3.56
C SER A 45 30.06 -4.68 -4.26
N LEU A 46 30.07 -4.94 -5.59
CA LEU A 46 28.90 -5.42 -6.32
C LEU A 46 28.44 -6.81 -5.83
N ALA A 47 29.39 -7.72 -5.62
CA ALA A 47 29.09 -9.05 -5.08
C ALA A 47 28.48 -8.99 -3.67
N ILE A 48 28.99 -8.11 -2.81
CA ILE A 48 28.43 -7.87 -1.47
C ILE A 48 27.03 -7.28 -1.56
N MET A 49 26.79 -6.30 -2.45
CA MET A 49 25.45 -5.74 -2.67
C MET A 49 24.46 -6.79 -3.17
N LEU A 50 24.85 -7.62 -4.13
CA LEU A 50 24.02 -8.71 -4.65
C LEU A 50 23.77 -9.78 -3.58
N PHE A 51 24.77 -10.12 -2.76
CA PHE A 51 24.62 -11.06 -1.65
C PHE A 51 23.70 -10.52 -0.55
N CYS A 52 23.83 -9.23 -0.19
CA CYS A 52 22.94 -8.57 0.76
C CYS A 52 21.51 -8.45 0.22
N SER A 53 21.34 -8.17 -1.07
CA SER A 53 20.03 -8.14 -1.74
C SER A 53 19.38 -9.53 -1.76
N LYS A 54 20.16 -10.58 -2.08
CA LYS A 54 19.67 -11.96 -2.08
C LYS A 54 19.30 -12.44 -0.67
N ARG A 55 20.11 -12.11 0.32
CA ARG A 55 19.84 -12.44 1.74
C ARG A 55 18.63 -11.69 2.31
N LYS A 56 18.35 -10.45 1.84
CA LYS A 56 17.09 -9.75 2.18
C LYS A 56 15.88 -10.50 1.63
N ASN A 57 15.94 -10.99 0.39
CA ASN A 57 14.83 -11.77 -0.19
C ASN A 57 14.66 -13.16 0.44
N GLU A 58 15.74 -13.81 0.87
CA GLU A 58 15.67 -15.13 1.54
C GLU A 58 15.16 -15.05 2.98
N ASN A 59 15.44 -13.93 3.70
CA ASN A 59 14.94 -13.73 5.07
C ASN A 59 13.43 -13.47 5.16
N TYR A 60 12.76 -13.11 4.06
CA TYR A 60 11.29 -13.01 4.01
C TYR A 60 10.59 -14.37 3.91
N GLN A 61 11.32 -15.46 3.63
CA GLN A 61 10.75 -16.80 3.44
C GLN A 61 11.00 -17.80 4.57
N ASN A 62 11.84 -17.51 5.58
CA ASN A 62 12.37 -18.54 6.48
C ASN A 62 12.13 -18.30 7.98
N GLY A 63 10.90 -18.02 8.39
CA GLY A 63 10.41 -18.46 9.69
C GLY A 63 9.44 -19.61 9.47
N PRO A 64 9.19 -20.54 10.40
CA PRO A 64 8.08 -21.46 10.28
C PRO A 64 6.81 -20.62 10.22
N ILE A 65 6.33 -20.36 8.99
CA ILE A 65 5.03 -19.77 8.76
C ILE A 65 4.07 -20.84 9.25
N ASP A 66 3.46 -20.61 10.40
CA ASP A 66 2.32 -21.39 10.84
C ASP A 66 1.33 -21.37 9.67
N LYS A 67 1.15 -22.52 9.01
CA LYS A 67 0.33 -22.63 7.80
C LYS A 67 -1.11 -22.17 8.06
N ASP A 68 -1.51 -22.21 9.32
CA ASP A 68 -2.85 -21.90 9.80
C ASP A 68 -2.94 -20.54 10.50
N SER A 69 -1.91 -19.69 10.38
CA SER A 69 -1.89 -18.33 10.94
C SER A 69 -1.35 -17.32 9.95
N LEU A 70 -1.97 -16.16 9.88
CA LEU A 70 -1.57 -15.03 9.05
C LEU A 70 -1.61 -13.75 9.87
N LYS A 71 -0.53 -12.97 9.84
CA LYS A 71 -0.44 -11.66 10.51
C LYS A 71 -0.36 -10.54 9.47
N PHE A 72 -1.18 -9.51 9.64
CA PHE A 72 -1.29 -8.36 8.76
C PHE A 72 -1.03 -7.06 9.52
N LEU A 73 -0.34 -6.13 8.87
CA LEU A 73 -0.31 -4.73 9.26
C LEU A 73 -1.41 -4.00 8.48
N LEU A 74 -2.28 -3.28 9.18
CA LEU A 74 -3.38 -2.51 8.61
C LEU A 74 -3.06 -1.03 8.71
N ILE A 75 -3.06 -0.33 7.58
CA ILE A 75 -2.71 1.09 7.49
C ILE A 75 -3.58 1.81 6.46
N SER A 76 -3.83 3.10 6.69
CA SER A 76 -4.63 3.96 5.83
C SER A 76 -4.25 5.43 5.98
N ASP A 77 -4.61 6.24 5.00
CA ASP A 77 -4.70 7.71 5.11
C ASP A 77 -3.38 8.36 5.58
N LEU A 78 -2.32 8.21 4.79
CA LEU A 78 -1.02 8.85 5.03
C LEU A 78 -1.04 10.34 4.67
N HIS A 79 -1.71 10.70 3.55
CA HIS A 79 -1.83 12.07 3.05
C HIS A 79 -0.49 12.82 2.98
N ASP A 80 0.54 12.20 2.38
CA ASP A 80 1.89 12.76 2.23
C ASP A 80 2.61 13.10 3.56
N ASN A 81 2.16 12.59 4.72
CA ASN A 81 2.78 12.87 6.01
C ASN A 81 4.01 11.98 6.24
N GLU A 82 5.18 12.45 5.79
CA GLU A 82 6.43 11.68 5.89
C GLU A 82 6.91 11.48 7.34
N ASP A 83 6.60 12.40 8.25
CA ASP A 83 6.97 12.29 9.67
C ASP A 83 6.20 11.12 10.33
N SER A 84 4.89 11.08 10.14
CA SER A 84 4.06 9.96 10.62
C SER A 84 4.49 8.63 10.00
N LEU A 85 4.84 8.63 8.70
CA LEU A 85 5.39 7.43 8.05
C LEU A 85 6.69 6.97 8.72
N ALA A 86 7.62 7.88 8.99
CA ALA A 86 8.90 7.53 9.61
C ALA A 86 8.71 6.94 11.02
N LEU A 87 7.81 7.52 11.82
CA LEU A 87 7.45 7.01 13.14
C LEU A 87 6.84 5.61 13.08
N LEU A 88 5.86 5.41 12.19
CA LEU A 88 5.23 4.10 11.98
C LEU A 88 6.27 3.04 11.58
N LEU A 89 7.08 3.32 10.55
CA LEU A 89 8.11 2.38 10.07
C LEU A 89 9.08 2.00 11.19
N ASN A 90 9.49 2.97 12.01
CA ASN A 90 10.36 2.70 13.15
C ASN A 90 9.69 1.80 14.20
N LYS A 91 8.37 1.99 14.42
CA LYS A 91 7.58 1.20 15.38
C LYS A 91 7.43 -0.26 14.94
N VAL A 92 7.19 -0.50 13.63
CA VAL A 92 6.81 -1.83 13.11
C VAL A 92 7.97 -2.62 12.50
N LYS A 93 9.16 -2.03 12.32
CA LYS A 93 10.31 -2.64 11.61
C LYS A 93 10.81 -3.97 12.17
N GLN A 94 10.56 -4.26 13.45
CA GLN A 94 10.97 -5.52 14.09
C GLN A 94 9.89 -6.59 14.05
N ASN A 95 8.65 -6.23 13.68
CA ASN A 95 7.54 -7.15 13.61
C ASN A 95 7.56 -7.89 12.28
N LYS A 96 7.09 -9.14 12.29
CA LYS A 96 6.94 -9.94 11.07
C LYS A 96 5.48 -9.95 10.66
N TYR A 97 5.22 -9.58 9.41
CA TYR A 97 3.89 -9.62 8.80
C TYR A 97 3.93 -10.48 7.53
N ASN A 98 2.82 -11.15 7.22
CA ASN A 98 2.65 -11.83 5.95
C ASN A 98 2.39 -10.82 4.82
N TYR A 99 1.55 -9.82 5.11
CA TYR A 99 1.22 -8.72 4.20
C TYR A 99 0.95 -7.43 4.98
N ILE A 100 1.09 -6.32 4.28
CA ILE A 100 0.55 -5.01 4.68
C ILE A 100 -0.69 -4.77 3.85
N PHE A 101 -1.81 -4.43 4.49
CA PHE A 101 -3.02 -3.95 3.85
C PHE A 101 -3.04 -2.43 3.92
N TYR A 102 -2.94 -1.79 2.75
CA TYR A 102 -2.97 -0.34 2.66
C TYR A 102 -4.30 0.10 2.03
N LEU A 103 -5.10 0.85 2.78
CA LEU A 103 -6.51 1.09 2.51
C LEU A 103 -6.80 2.41 1.79
N GLY A 104 -5.79 2.99 1.15
CA GLY A 104 -5.94 4.20 0.33
C GLY A 104 -5.48 5.49 1.00
N ASP A 105 -5.58 6.59 0.25
CA ASP A 105 -5.15 7.94 0.62
C ASP A 105 -3.66 8.02 1.02
N PHE A 106 -2.80 7.54 0.10
CA PHE A 106 -1.34 7.69 0.21
C PHE A 106 -0.92 9.14 0.14
N VAL A 107 -1.51 9.86 -0.81
CA VAL A 107 -1.14 11.23 -1.17
C VAL A 107 -2.26 12.19 -0.81
N LYS A 108 -1.90 13.47 -0.70
CA LYS A 108 -2.87 14.55 -0.53
C LYS A 108 -2.98 15.31 -1.84
N MET A 109 -4.00 15.01 -2.62
CA MET A 109 -4.27 15.72 -3.87
C MET A 109 -5.08 16.98 -3.62
N THR A 110 -4.80 18.01 -4.41
CA THR A 110 -5.67 19.18 -4.49
C THR A 110 -6.97 18.80 -5.23
N PRO A 111 -8.14 19.25 -4.77
CA PRO A 111 -9.39 18.97 -5.45
C PRO A 111 -9.33 19.31 -6.95
N GLY A 112 -9.80 18.39 -7.79
CA GLY A 112 -9.78 18.51 -9.25
C GLY A 112 -8.52 18.01 -9.95
N GLN A 113 -7.44 17.69 -9.21
CA GLN A 113 -6.22 17.14 -9.81
C GLN A 113 -6.30 15.64 -10.12
N GLN A 114 -7.27 14.91 -9.54
CA GLN A 114 -7.42 13.46 -9.72
C GLN A 114 -7.54 13.05 -11.19
N ASN A 115 -8.16 13.89 -12.02
CA ASN A 115 -8.35 13.64 -13.45
C ASN A 115 -7.26 14.28 -14.34
N SER A 116 -6.24 14.88 -13.75
CA SER A 116 -5.17 15.56 -14.49
C SER A 116 -4.04 14.59 -14.85
N THR A 117 -3.80 14.39 -16.13
CA THR A 117 -2.68 13.58 -16.64
C THR A 117 -1.33 14.18 -16.24
N GLU A 118 -1.23 15.50 -16.19
CA GLU A 118 -0.02 16.20 -15.78
C GLU A 118 0.39 15.85 -14.35
N HIS A 119 -0.59 15.75 -13.46
CA HIS A 119 -0.34 15.45 -12.04
C HIS A 119 -0.21 13.94 -11.75
N ALA A 120 -0.78 13.06 -12.59
CA ALA A 120 -0.79 11.63 -12.33
C ALA A 120 0.61 11.07 -12.07
N ASN A 121 1.58 11.32 -12.94
CA ASN A 121 2.95 10.84 -12.80
C ASN A 121 3.63 11.31 -11.51
N ILE A 122 3.33 12.54 -11.05
CA ILE A 122 3.92 13.10 -9.82
C ILE A 122 3.42 12.32 -8.60
N TYR A 123 2.12 12.05 -8.56
CA TYR A 123 1.51 11.33 -7.45
C TYR A 123 1.85 9.84 -7.45
N GLU A 124 1.93 9.22 -8.63
CA GLU A 124 2.39 7.83 -8.80
C GLU A 124 3.82 7.64 -8.28
N GLU A 125 4.74 8.55 -8.58
CA GLU A 125 6.12 8.48 -8.06
C GLU A 125 6.17 8.68 -6.53
N ARG A 126 5.28 9.50 -5.94
CA ARG A 126 5.17 9.59 -4.47
C ARG A 126 4.66 8.29 -3.88
N MET A 127 3.56 7.74 -4.41
CA MET A 127 3.02 6.45 -3.97
C MET A 127 4.07 5.35 -4.05
N LYS A 128 4.82 5.29 -5.15
CA LYS A 128 5.92 4.34 -5.36
C LYS A 128 6.98 4.44 -4.26
N LYS A 129 7.40 5.66 -3.87
CA LYS A 129 8.35 5.87 -2.77
C LYS A 129 7.80 5.35 -1.44
N TYR A 130 6.53 5.58 -1.14
CA TYR A 130 5.90 5.08 0.08
C TYR A 130 5.81 3.55 0.08
N LEU A 131 5.37 2.95 -1.02
CA LEU A 131 5.32 1.50 -1.19
C LEU A 131 6.69 0.87 -0.99
N GLN A 132 7.75 1.40 -1.59
CA GLN A 132 9.13 0.91 -1.41
C GLN A 132 9.61 0.96 0.04
N LYS A 133 9.17 1.95 0.82
CA LYS A 133 9.48 2.00 2.27
C LYS A 133 8.75 0.87 3.02
N PHE A 134 7.48 0.63 2.74
CA PHE A 134 6.70 -0.45 3.36
C PHE A 134 7.17 -1.86 2.93
N GLU A 135 7.61 -2.03 1.69
CA GLU A 135 8.15 -3.29 1.17
C GLU A 135 9.40 -3.79 1.93
N GLN A 136 10.07 -2.92 2.68
CA GLN A 136 11.16 -3.32 3.56
C GLN A 136 10.66 -4.11 4.79
N ILE A 137 9.35 -4.06 5.06
CA ILE A 137 8.70 -4.75 6.18
C ILE A 137 7.96 -5.99 5.69
N ALA A 138 7.08 -5.85 4.68
CA ALA A 138 6.32 -6.95 4.09
C ALA A 138 5.75 -6.55 2.71
N PRO A 139 5.32 -7.52 1.87
CA PRO A 139 4.58 -7.24 0.64
C PRO A 139 3.31 -6.43 0.92
N VAL A 140 3.01 -5.43 0.09
CA VAL A 140 1.84 -4.57 0.24
C VAL A 140 0.74 -4.97 -0.73
N LEU A 141 -0.46 -5.23 -0.22
CA LEU A 141 -1.69 -5.23 -0.99
C LEU A 141 -2.39 -3.89 -0.72
N TYR A 142 -2.65 -3.13 -1.79
CA TYR A 142 -3.22 -1.80 -1.62
C TYR A 142 -4.39 -1.53 -2.56
N ILE A 143 -5.22 -0.63 -2.13
CA ILE A 143 -6.30 -0.02 -2.90
C ILE A 143 -6.10 1.51 -2.90
N PRO A 144 -6.61 2.24 -3.92
CA PRO A 144 -6.66 3.69 -3.84
C PRO A 144 -7.76 4.17 -2.88
N GLY A 145 -7.58 5.32 -2.25
CA GLY A 145 -8.63 6.06 -1.53
C GLY A 145 -9.38 7.01 -2.45
N ASN A 146 -9.77 8.18 -1.99
CA ASN A 146 -10.37 9.22 -2.84
C ASN A 146 -9.38 10.34 -3.23
N ASN A 147 -8.13 10.24 -2.83
CA ASN A 147 -7.07 11.20 -3.13
C ASN A 147 -6.05 10.74 -4.18
N GLU A 148 -6.11 9.53 -4.67
CA GLU A 148 -5.20 9.02 -5.70
C GLU A 148 -5.57 9.51 -7.10
N PRO A 149 -4.60 9.58 -8.04
CA PRO A 149 -4.85 9.94 -9.42
C PRO A 149 -5.70 8.86 -10.13
N TYR A 150 -6.48 9.29 -11.14
CA TYR A 150 -7.40 8.41 -11.87
C TYR A 150 -6.73 7.14 -12.45
N THR A 151 -5.46 7.22 -12.84
CA THR A 151 -4.69 6.11 -13.41
C THR A 151 -4.59 4.91 -12.48
N ILE A 152 -4.65 5.12 -11.17
CA ILE A 152 -4.57 4.03 -10.18
C ILE A 152 -5.87 3.22 -10.11
N TYR A 153 -7.00 3.81 -10.53
CA TYR A 153 -8.31 3.12 -10.56
C TYR A 153 -8.55 2.35 -11.85
N GLU A 154 -7.75 2.57 -12.88
CA GLU A 154 -7.94 1.91 -14.17
C GLU A 154 -7.61 0.42 -14.11
N LYS A 155 -8.29 -0.38 -14.96
CA LYS A 155 -8.01 -1.81 -15.10
C LYS A 155 -6.54 -2.09 -15.41
N ASN A 156 -5.90 -1.21 -16.18
CA ASN A 156 -4.48 -1.28 -16.53
C ASN A 156 -3.65 -0.28 -15.71
N SER A 157 -4.00 -0.10 -14.42
CA SER A 157 -3.25 0.78 -13.53
C SER A 157 -1.75 0.48 -13.57
N PRO A 158 -0.89 1.50 -13.46
CA PRO A 158 0.56 1.31 -13.53
C PRO A 158 1.03 0.40 -12.39
N LYS A 159 1.98 -0.47 -12.69
CA LYS A 159 2.68 -1.26 -11.68
C LYS A 159 3.75 -0.37 -11.03
N LEU A 160 3.44 0.17 -9.85
CA LEU A 160 4.33 1.12 -9.18
C LEU A 160 5.61 0.46 -8.65
N THR A 161 5.54 -0.79 -8.20
CA THR A 161 6.68 -1.57 -7.70
C THR A 161 6.55 -3.04 -8.12
N GLU A 162 7.62 -3.83 -7.97
CA GLU A 162 7.61 -5.25 -8.31
C GLU A 162 6.90 -6.13 -7.25
N ILE A 163 6.86 -5.69 -5.99
CA ILE A 163 6.39 -6.48 -4.85
C ILE A 163 4.96 -6.12 -4.48
N SER A 164 4.65 -4.81 -4.41
CA SER A 164 3.31 -4.32 -4.05
C SER A 164 2.31 -4.52 -5.17
N LYS A 165 1.06 -4.79 -4.80
CA LYS A 165 -0.01 -5.03 -5.77
C LYS A 165 -1.20 -4.13 -5.50
N ASN A 166 -1.59 -3.37 -6.51
CA ASN A 166 -2.89 -2.72 -6.56
C ASN A 166 -3.97 -3.78 -6.78
N ILE A 167 -4.87 -3.92 -5.82
CA ILE A 167 -5.97 -4.88 -5.89
C ILE A 167 -7.34 -4.20 -6.08
N HIS A 168 -7.36 -2.91 -6.45
CA HIS A 168 -8.60 -2.21 -6.77
C HIS A 168 -9.37 -2.94 -7.88
N ASN A 169 -10.65 -3.20 -7.62
CA ASN A 169 -11.56 -3.95 -8.49
C ASN A 169 -11.02 -5.33 -8.92
N ARG A 170 -10.36 -6.03 -7.96
CA ARG A 170 -9.71 -7.33 -8.15
C ARG A 170 -9.73 -8.14 -6.87
N TYR A 171 -9.27 -9.39 -6.99
CA TYR A 171 -8.96 -10.24 -5.85
C TYR A 171 -7.59 -10.88 -5.98
N ILE A 172 -7.06 -11.35 -4.85
CA ILE A 172 -5.86 -12.17 -4.77
C ILE A 172 -6.15 -13.36 -3.86
N LYS A 173 -5.82 -14.55 -4.34
CA LYS A 173 -5.82 -15.76 -3.53
C LYS A 173 -4.54 -15.83 -2.71
N ILE A 174 -4.63 -15.75 -1.38
CA ILE A 174 -3.47 -15.82 -0.48
C ILE A 174 -3.31 -17.18 0.18
N LYS A 175 -4.38 -17.96 0.25
CA LYS A 175 -4.41 -19.40 0.62
C LYS A 175 -5.42 -20.10 -0.28
N ASP A 176 -5.40 -21.42 -0.29
CA ASP A 176 -6.30 -22.20 -1.17
C ASP A 176 -7.78 -21.89 -0.93
N ASP A 177 -8.11 -21.45 0.27
CA ASP A 177 -9.45 -21.17 0.74
C ASP A 177 -9.63 -19.73 1.28
N LEU A 178 -8.67 -18.81 1.06
CA LEU A 178 -8.75 -17.42 1.51
C LEU A 178 -8.37 -16.44 0.41
N TYR A 179 -9.31 -15.56 0.10
CA TYR A 179 -9.19 -14.52 -0.93
C TYR A 179 -9.25 -13.13 -0.29
N ILE A 180 -8.42 -12.24 -0.78
CA ILE A 180 -8.47 -10.81 -0.47
C ILE A 180 -9.04 -10.10 -1.68
N MET A 181 -10.17 -9.44 -1.50
CA MET A 181 -10.79 -8.56 -2.50
C MET A 181 -10.45 -7.11 -2.20
N GLY A 182 -10.41 -6.26 -3.21
CA GLY A 182 -10.10 -4.85 -3.02
C GLY A 182 -11.00 -3.94 -3.84
N LEU A 183 -11.56 -2.91 -3.20
CA LEU A 183 -12.27 -1.83 -3.88
C LEU A 183 -11.92 -0.48 -3.25
N GLY A 184 -11.22 0.35 -4.00
CA GLY A 184 -10.87 1.71 -3.59
C GLY A 184 -11.92 2.73 -3.99
N GLY A 185 -11.65 3.99 -3.63
CA GLY A 185 -12.60 5.08 -3.82
C GLY A 185 -13.68 5.14 -2.74
N CYS A 186 -14.53 6.14 -2.83
CA CYS A 186 -15.64 6.29 -1.89
C CYS A 186 -16.90 6.79 -2.58
N VAL A 187 -18.05 6.56 -1.98
CA VAL A 187 -19.33 7.16 -2.36
C VAL A 187 -19.47 8.55 -1.71
N PRO A 188 -20.37 9.43 -2.24
CA PRO A 188 -20.62 10.73 -1.61
C PRO A 188 -21.08 10.62 -0.16
N ILE A 189 -20.81 11.67 0.61
CA ILE A 189 -21.19 11.74 2.02
C ILE A 189 -22.69 12.03 2.14
N LEU A 190 -23.37 11.26 3.00
CA LEU A 190 -24.72 11.56 3.44
C LEU A 190 -24.69 12.37 4.74
N ASN A 191 -25.37 13.52 4.74
CA ASN A 191 -25.64 14.26 5.97
C ASN A 191 -26.83 13.62 6.68
N GLY A 192 -26.56 12.98 7.83
CA GLY A 192 -27.59 12.41 8.71
C GLY A 192 -28.25 13.49 9.58
N GLY A 193 -29.54 13.30 9.86
CA GLY A 193 -30.26 14.08 10.85
C GLY A 193 -29.84 13.79 12.31
N LYS A 194 -30.70 14.14 13.26
CA LYS A 194 -30.47 13.83 14.69
C LYS A 194 -30.27 12.34 14.92
N TYR A 195 -29.25 12.00 15.70
CA TYR A 195 -28.96 10.62 16.09
C TYR A 195 -30.02 10.12 17.07
N ASP A 196 -30.77 9.10 16.68
CA ASP A 196 -31.58 8.31 17.61
C ASP A 196 -30.79 7.06 18.01
N LYS A 197 -30.52 6.91 19.29
CA LYS A 197 -29.74 5.81 19.86
C LYS A 197 -30.25 4.41 19.52
N ASN A 198 -31.52 4.28 19.15
CA ASN A 198 -32.18 2.98 19.01
C ASN A 198 -32.37 2.52 17.57
N VAL A 199 -32.53 3.43 16.64
CA VAL A 199 -32.66 3.16 15.19
C VAL A 199 -32.27 4.38 14.42
N ILE A 200 -31.41 4.23 13.41
CA ILE A 200 -31.22 5.25 12.39
C ILE A 200 -31.92 4.75 11.13
N PRO A 201 -33.23 4.97 10.99
CA PRO A 201 -33.88 4.64 9.75
C PRO A 201 -33.31 5.55 8.66
N PHE A 202 -32.98 4.99 7.51
CA PHE A 202 -32.53 5.75 6.34
C PHE A 202 -33.46 6.93 6.01
N SER A 203 -34.75 6.80 6.33
CA SER A 203 -35.76 7.85 6.20
C SER A 203 -35.51 9.11 7.01
N THR A 204 -34.66 9.06 8.06
CA THR A 204 -34.31 10.23 8.89
C THR A 204 -33.06 10.96 8.41
N LEU A 205 -32.36 10.43 7.39
CA LEU A 205 -31.22 11.12 6.82
C LEU A 205 -31.69 12.40 6.10
N ASN A 206 -31.00 13.50 6.39
CA ASN A 206 -31.26 14.75 5.68
C ASN A 206 -30.67 14.65 4.27
N THR A 207 -31.52 14.24 3.31
CA THR A 207 -31.13 13.91 1.95
C THR A 207 -30.87 15.10 1.05
N SER A 208 -31.12 16.33 1.54
CA SER A 208 -30.88 17.55 0.77
C SER A 208 -29.41 17.98 0.74
N ASN A 209 -28.57 17.39 1.61
CA ASN A 209 -27.18 17.81 1.79
C ASN A 209 -26.19 16.68 1.52
N VAL A 210 -26.23 16.05 0.35
CA VAL A 210 -25.18 15.15 -0.08
C VAL A 210 -23.97 15.98 -0.50
N ILE A 211 -22.80 15.69 0.09
CA ILE A 211 -21.55 16.38 -0.22
C ILE A 211 -20.82 15.58 -1.31
N GLN A 212 -20.48 16.27 -2.39
CA GLN A 212 -19.76 15.68 -3.52
C GLN A 212 -18.24 15.59 -3.25
N ASN A 213 -17.81 14.54 -2.59
CA ASN A 213 -16.38 14.24 -2.43
C ASN A 213 -16.06 12.76 -2.61
N GLY A 214 -16.97 11.99 -3.18
CA GLY A 214 -16.86 10.54 -3.38
C GLY A 214 -16.17 10.16 -4.69
N PHE A 215 -14.89 10.39 -4.85
CA PHE A 215 -14.15 9.96 -6.03
C PHE A 215 -13.80 8.46 -5.93
N PRO A 216 -13.93 7.66 -7.01
CA PRO A 216 -14.40 8.01 -8.35
C PRO A 216 -15.92 7.91 -8.55
N TYR A 217 -16.69 7.59 -7.52
CA TYR A 217 -18.13 7.31 -7.60
C TYR A 217 -19.01 8.56 -7.44
N ASN A 218 -18.46 9.75 -7.39
CA ASN A 218 -19.20 11.00 -7.29
C ASN A 218 -19.94 11.34 -8.61
N LEU A 219 -21.11 11.90 -8.46
CA LEU A 219 -21.91 12.43 -9.57
C LEU A 219 -21.92 13.97 -9.54
N PRO A 220 -22.12 14.64 -10.70
CA PRO A 220 -22.05 16.11 -10.78
C PRO A 220 -23.17 16.81 -10.01
N GLU A 221 -24.25 16.12 -9.66
CA GLU A 221 -25.42 16.68 -8.99
C GLU A 221 -25.46 16.22 -7.52
N TYR A 222 -26.09 17.04 -6.66
CA TYR A 222 -26.32 16.73 -5.26
C TYR A 222 -27.67 16.03 -5.07
N GLY A 223 -27.83 15.30 -3.99
CA GLY A 223 -29.09 14.71 -3.58
C GLY A 223 -29.01 13.18 -3.35
N LEU A 224 -30.08 12.68 -2.72
CA LEU A 224 -30.16 11.26 -2.34
C LEU A 224 -30.11 10.31 -3.52
N ASP A 225 -30.75 10.68 -4.64
CA ASP A 225 -30.80 9.78 -5.82
C ASP A 225 -29.41 9.62 -6.45
N ASN A 226 -28.59 10.66 -6.42
CA ASN A 226 -27.21 10.59 -6.87
C ASN A 226 -26.34 9.76 -5.92
N TYR A 227 -26.55 9.89 -4.59
CA TYR A 227 -25.93 8.98 -3.65
C TYR A 227 -26.30 7.54 -3.93
N LYS A 228 -27.59 7.22 -4.04
CA LYS A 228 -28.06 5.86 -4.32
C LYS A 228 -27.47 5.27 -5.57
N LYS A 229 -27.42 6.05 -6.66
CA LYS A 229 -26.85 5.63 -7.93
C LYS A 229 -25.34 5.39 -7.85
N SER A 230 -24.64 6.26 -7.17
CA SER A 230 -23.20 6.15 -6.89
C SER A 230 -22.89 4.92 -6.02
N ASP A 231 -23.69 4.72 -4.99
CA ASP A 231 -23.61 3.59 -4.07
C ASP A 231 -23.95 2.25 -4.77
N GLU A 232 -24.93 2.26 -5.66
CA GLU A 232 -25.26 1.10 -6.51
C GLU A 232 -24.09 0.71 -7.41
N TRP A 233 -23.40 1.67 -8.03
CA TRP A 233 -22.20 1.39 -8.82
C TRP A 233 -21.09 0.79 -7.97
N TYR A 234 -20.84 1.36 -6.79
CA TYR A 234 -19.85 0.83 -5.84
C TYR A 234 -20.20 -0.61 -5.44
N GLY A 235 -21.46 -0.88 -5.08
CA GLY A 235 -21.94 -2.21 -4.74
C GLY A 235 -21.88 -3.21 -5.90
N ASN A 236 -22.11 -2.78 -7.13
CA ASN A 236 -22.02 -3.63 -8.31
C ASN A 236 -20.57 -4.07 -8.58
N ASP A 237 -19.59 -3.17 -8.38
CA ASP A 237 -18.18 -3.53 -8.50
C ASP A 237 -17.79 -4.59 -7.46
N ILE A 238 -18.25 -4.47 -6.20
CA ILE A 238 -18.02 -5.51 -5.18
C ILE A 238 -18.65 -6.84 -5.60
N LYS A 239 -19.90 -6.83 -6.07
CA LYS A 239 -20.61 -8.03 -6.53
C LYS A 239 -19.89 -8.71 -7.69
N ASN A 240 -19.31 -7.93 -8.60
CA ASN A 240 -18.51 -8.44 -9.71
C ASN A 240 -17.26 -9.18 -9.20
N ILE A 241 -16.53 -8.59 -8.26
CA ILE A 241 -15.34 -9.23 -7.64
C ILE A 241 -15.75 -10.54 -6.94
N ILE A 242 -16.84 -10.54 -6.17
CA ILE A 242 -17.38 -11.74 -5.49
C ILE A 242 -17.69 -12.83 -6.51
N ASN A 243 -18.31 -12.49 -7.63
CA ASN A 243 -18.65 -13.44 -8.69
C ASN A 243 -17.38 -14.05 -9.34
N GLU A 244 -16.34 -13.24 -9.52
CA GLU A 244 -15.05 -13.74 -10.03
C GLU A 244 -14.37 -14.69 -9.02
N VAL A 245 -14.37 -14.35 -7.73
CA VAL A 245 -13.87 -15.23 -6.66
C VAL A 245 -14.65 -16.54 -6.62
N LYS A 246 -15.97 -16.47 -6.66
CA LYS A 246 -16.83 -17.66 -6.67
C LYS A 246 -16.54 -18.59 -7.85
N LYS A 247 -16.28 -18.00 -9.02
CA LYS A 247 -15.88 -18.76 -10.22
C LYS A 247 -14.52 -19.42 -10.05
N ASP A 248 -13.54 -18.73 -9.47
CA ASP A 248 -12.19 -19.24 -9.20
C ASP A 248 -12.19 -20.36 -8.14
N ALA A 249 -12.96 -20.19 -7.07
CA ALA A 249 -13.10 -21.17 -5.99
C ALA A 249 -13.84 -22.44 -6.45
N GLY A 250 -14.74 -22.32 -7.41
CA GLY A 250 -15.55 -23.44 -7.92
C GLY A 250 -16.44 -24.04 -6.82
N ASN A 251 -16.32 -25.36 -6.58
CA ASN A 251 -17.07 -26.05 -5.52
C ASN A 251 -16.33 -26.12 -4.17
N ASN A 252 -15.16 -25.50 -4.06
CA ASN A 252 -14.40 -25.52 -2.82
C ASN A 252 -15.00 -24.55 -1.81
N GLN A 253 -14.88 -24.87 -0.53
CA GLN A 253 -15.15 -23.91 0.54
C GLN A 253 -14.09 -22.81 0.50
N TYR A 254 -14.53 -21.57 0.66
CA TYR A 254 -13.64 -20.41 0.69
C TYR A 254 -14.21 -19.32 1.59
N GLN A 255 -13.34 -18.40 1.98
CA GLN A 255 -13.68 -17.18 2.70
C GLN A 255 -13.02 -15.98 2.04
N THR A 256 -13.64 -14.82 2.18
CA THR A 256 -13.16 -13.58 1.59
C THR A 256 -12.99 -12.49 2.65
N ILE A 257 -12.02 -11.63 2.42
CA ILE A 257 -11.81 -10.38 3.15
C ILE A 257 -11.88 -9.27 2.11
N LEU A 258 -12.64 -8.23 2.39
CA LEU A 258 -12.68 -7.03 1.57
C LEU A 258 -11.76 -5.96 2.17
N LEU A 259 -10.87 -5.42 1.35
CA LEU A 259 -10.21 -4.16 1.60
C LEU A 259 -11.01 -3.10 0.86
N SER A 260 -11.64 -2.21 1.59
CA SER A 260 -12.38 -1.09 1.02
C SER A 260 -11.79 0.23 1.53
N HIS A 261 -11.87 1.32 0.74
CA HIS A 261 -11.54 2.62 1.31
C HIS A 261 -12.73 3.17 2.08
N ASN A 262 -13.92 2.95 1.56
CA ASN A 262 -15.18 3.41 2.10
C ASN A 262 -15.95 2.23 2.70
N GLY A 263 -16.11 2.21 4.02
CA GLY A 263 -16.76 1.12 4.74
C GLY A 263 -18.29 1.11 4.64
N PRO A 264 -18.99 0.22 5.37
CA PRO A 264 -20.44 0.12 5.38
C PRO A 264 -21.10 1.30 6.10
N LEU A 265 -22.29 1.71 5.63
CA LEU A 265 -22.95 2.96 6.04
C LEU A 265 -23.22 3.03 7.55
N TYR A 266 -23.81 2.00 8.14
CA TYR A 266 -24.23 2.01 9.55
C TYR A 266 -23.20 1.43 10.52
N SER A 267 -21.95 1.34 10.11
CA SER A 267 -20.87 0.97 11.01
C SER A 267 -20.39 2.17 11.83
N TRP A 268 -20.11 1.96 13.10
CA TRP A 268 -19.43 2.93 13.97
C TRP A 268 -18.10 3.42 13.36
N THR A 269 -17.46 2.54 12.62
CA THR A 269 -16.19 2.78 11.98
C THR A 269 -16.28 3.73 10.79
N ASN A 270 -17.49 4.17 10.43
CA ASN A 270 -17.75 4.98 9.24
C ASN A 270 -18.73 6.14 9.49
N ALA A 271 -18.93 6.55 10.72
CA ALA A 271 -19.80 7.66 11.10
C ALA A 271 -19.04 8.65 11.98
N GLN A 272 -19.19 9.94 11.73
CA GLN A 272 -18.62 10.99 12.56
C GLN A 272 -19.66 12.05 12.93
N GLN A 273 -19.50 12.63 14.11
CA GLN A 273 -20.30 13.77 14.50
C GLN A 273 -19.87 15.02 13.75
N GLN A 274 -20.80 15.75 13.16
CA GLN A 274 -20.52 17.02 12.51
C GLN A 274 -20.16 18.08 13.55
N LEU A 275 -18.94 18.62 13.45
CA LEU A 275 -18.47 19.64 14.39
C LEU A 275 -19.31 20.92 14.28
N GLY A 276 -19.72 21.47 15.42
CA GLY A 276 -20.45 22.73 15.52
C GLY A 276 -21.98 22.63 15.46
N THR A 277 -22.55 21.47 15.17
CA THR A 277 -24.02 21.30 15.10
C THR A 277 -24.60 20.50 16.27
N GLY A 278 -23.74 19.89 17.10
CA GLY A 278 -24.07 19.18 18.33
C GLY A 278 -24.88 17.88 18.19
N GLU A 279 -25.65 17.73 17.13
CA GLU A 279 -26.63 16.64 17.00
C GLU A 279 -26.68 15.99 15.62
N HIS A 280 -25.84 16.43 14.65
CA HIS A 280 -25.82 15.87 13.31
C HIS A 280 -24.67 14.89 13.10
N TRP A 281 -24.98 13.76 12.48
CA TRP A 281 -24.00 12.76 12.08
C TRP A 281 -23.82 12.77 10.57
N LEU A 282 -22.58 12.63 10.13
CA LEU A 282 -22.23 12.35 8.74
C LEU A 282 -22.05 10.85 8.61
N TYR A 283 -22.76 10.27 7.65
CA TYR A 283 -22.61 8.88 7.24
C TYR A 283 -21.79 8.83 5.97
N LEU A 284 -20.63 8.24 6.08
CA LEU A 284 -19.59 8.30 5.06
C LEU A 284 -19.36 6.94 4.42
N GLY A 285 -20.35 6.07 4.50
CA GLY A 285 -20.28 4.70 4.08
C GLY A 285 -21.20 4.35 2.92
N SER A 286 -21.04 3.10 2.49
CA SER A 286 -21.83 2.45 1.45
C SER A 286 -22.93 1.60 2.06
N MET A 287 -24.17 1.87 1.66
CA MET A 287 -25.34 1.06 2.02
C MET A 287 -25.35 -0.28 1.28
N GLU A 288 -24.88 -0.29 0.03
CA GLU A 288 -24.76 -1.53 -0.76
C GLU A 288 -23.70 -2.46 -0.19
N LEU A 289 -22.55 -1.93 0.28
CA LEU A 289 -21.56 -2.73 0.98
C LEU A 289 -22.13 -3.36 2.26
N GLU A 290 -22.92 -2.61 3.02
CA GLU A 290 -23.56 -3.17 4.22
C GLU A 290 -24.51 -4.32 3.89
N LYS A 291 -25.34 -4.17 2.85
CA LYS A 291 -26.21 -5.25 2.38
C LYS A 291 -25.42 -6.48 1.92
N ILE A 292 -24.28 -6.27 1.25
CA ILE A 292 -23.39 -7.36 0.81
C ILE A 292 -22.80 -8.07 2.03
N LEU A 293 -22.29 -7.33 3.03
CA LEU A 293 -21.76 -7.91 4.27
C LEU A 293 -22.80 -8.78 5.00
N ILE A 294 -24.05 -8.33 5.04
CA ILE A 294 -25.14 -9.09 5.69
C ILE A 294 -25.44 -10.38 4.91
N ASN A 295 -25.44 -10.35 3.59
CA ASN A 295 -26.00 -11.42 2.76
C ASN A 295 -24.94 -12.41 2.20
N ASP A 296 -23.67 -12.04 2.13
CA ASP A 296 -22.62 -12.93 1.64
C ASP A 296 -21.95 -13.69 2.79
N GLU A 297 -22.26 -14.98 2.93
CA GLU A 297 -21.75 -15.81 4.01
C GLU A 297 -20.21 -15.99 3.96
N ASN A 298 -19.60 -15.92 2.78
CA ASN A 298 -18.17 -16.10 2.60
C ASN A 298 -17.36 -14.83 2.93
N LEU A 299 -17.95 -13.65 2.85
CA LEU A 299 -17.32 -12.38 3.22
C LEU A 299 -17.33 -12.24 4.75
N ILE A 300 -16.19 -12.53 5.39
CA ILE A 300 -16.09 -12.56 6.86
C ILE A 300 -15.62 -11.24 7.47
N LEU A 301 -14.95 -10.40 6.68
CA LEU A 301 -14.25 -9.22 7.20
C LEU A 301 -14.21 -8.12 6.14
N ASP A 302 -14.56 -6.90 6.55
CA ASP A 302 -14.28 -5.66 5.82
C ASP A 302 -13.26 -4.82 6.60
N ILE A 303 -12.25 -4.33 5.91
CA ILE A 303 -11.21 -3.47 6.48
C ILE A 303 -11.15 -2.21 5.63
N HIS A 304 -11.43 -1.05 6.25
CA HIS A 304 -11.56 0.21 5.53
C HIS A 304 -10.79 1.36 6.20
N GLY A 305 -10.64 2.47 5.48
CA GLY A 305 -10.04 3.73 5.95
C GLY A 305 -11.01 4.89 5.88
N HIS A 306 -10.58 5.99 5.24
CA HIS A 306 -11.35 7.18 4.88
C HIS A 306 -11.80 8.03 6.07
N ILE A 307 -12.44 7.45 7.10
CA ILE A 307 -13.01 8.20 8.20
C ILE A 307 -12.04 8.20 9.38
N HIS A 308 -11.12 9.16 9.37
CA HIS A 308 -10.02 9.27 10.31
C HIS A 308 -10.45 9.22 11.79
N PRO A 309 -11.53 9.92 12.22
CA PRO A 309 -11.95 9.91 13.63
C PRO A 309 -12.68 8.63 14.02
N SER A 310 -13.09 7.78 13.08
CA SER A 310 -13.93 6.60 13.34
C SER A 310 -13.15 5.30 13.47
N ARG A 311 -11.92 5.41 13.96
CA ARG A 311 -11.08 4.25 14.29
C ARG A 311 -11.83 3.29 15.22
N GLY A 312 -11.94 2.04 14.84
CA GLY A 312 -12.68 1.07 15.64
C GLY A 312 -12.84 -0.30 15.01
N ILE A 313 -13.49 -1.17 15.79
CA ILE A 313 -13.88 -2.52 15.39
C ILE A 313 -15.38 -2.66 15.63
N ASN A 314 -16.12 -3.07 14.61
CA ASN A 314 -17.55 -3.33 14.68
C ASN A 314 -17.83 -4.81 14.40
N THR A 315 -18.53 -5.46 15.33
CA THR A 315 -18.97 -6.88 15.25
C THR A 315 -20.48 -7.01 15.34
N MET A 316 -21.22 -5.95 15.07
CA MET A 316 -22.69 -5.94 15.22
C MET A 316 -23.41 -6.82 14.19
N ILE A 317 -22.79 -7.07 13.03
CA ILE A 317 -23.31 -8.02 12.05
C ILE A 317 -22.85 -9.42 12.45
N PRO A 318 -23.74 -10.35 12.77
CA PRO A 318 -23.38 -11.69 13.23
C PRO A 318 -22.43 -12.41 12.26
N GLY A 319 -21.31 -12.90 12.78
CA GLY A 319 -20.29 -13.59 12.00
C GLY A 319 -19.44 -12.71 11.10
N LYS A 320 -19.56 -11.39 11.18
CA LYS A 320 -18.81 -10.40 10.41
C LYS A 320 -18.03 -9.46 11.34
N THR A 321 -16.90 -8.99 10.84
CA THR A 321 -16.13 -7.95 11.53
C THR A 321 -15.84 -6.82 10.54
N VAL A 322 -15.98 -5.58 10.98
CA VAL A 322 -15.63 -4.38 10.22
C VAL A 322 -14.56 -3.63 11.00
N ILE A 323 -13.48 -3.26 10.35
CA ILE A 323 -12.31 -2.65 11.00
C ILE A 323 -11.95 -1.36 10.28
N ASN A 324 -11.79 -0.29 11.06
CA ASN A 324 -11.08 0.92 10.66
C ASN A 324 -9.83 1.06 11.54
N PRO A 325 -8.60 0.88 11.02
CA PRO A 325 -7.39 0.98 11.82
C PRO A 325 -7.06 2.40 12.26
N GLY A 326 -7.76 3.39 11.71
CA GLY A 326 -7.45 4.80 11.85
C GLY A 326 -6.41 5.28 10.83
N ALA A 327 -6.16 6.58 10.79
CA ALA A 327 -5.29 7.22 9.82
C ALA A 327 -3.84 7.31 10.30
N ILE A 328 -2.88 7.01 9.42
CA ILE A 328 -1.44 7.19 9.71
C ILE A 328 -1.13 8.64 10.06
N ILE A 329 -1.76 9.60 9.35
CA ILE A 329 -1.57 11.03 9.64
C ILE A 329 -1.91 11.40 11.09
N ASN A 330 -2.77 10.63 11.74
CA ASN A 330 -3.17 10.81 13.13
C ASN A 330 -2.41 9.92 14.12
N GLY A 331 -1.39 9.19 13.67
CA GLY A 331 -0.58 8.32 14.53
C GLY A 331 -1.17 6.92 14.76
N PHE A 332 -2.09 6.45 13.92
CA PHE A 332 -2.82 5.20 14.12
C PHE A 332 -2.46 4.11 13.09
N TYR A 333 -2.54 2.86 13.54
CA TYR A 333 -2.42 1.66 12.70
C TYR A 333 -3.10 0.47 13.39
N GLY A 334 -3.23 -0.67 12.67
CA GLY A 334 -3.79 -1.91 13.21
C GLY A 334 -2.89 -3.12 12.97
N GLU A 335 -2.99 -4.11 13.83
CA GLU A 335 -2.42 -5.45 13.63
C GLU A 335 -3.53 -6.49 13.71
N LEU A 336 -3.71 -7.25 12.65
CA LEU A 336 -4.67 -8.33 12.54
C LEU A 336 -3.95 -9.68 12.48
N THR A 337 -4.38 -10.64 13.29
CA THR A 337 -3.97 -12.03 13.14
C THR A 337 -5.20 -12.89 12.84
N LEU A 338 -5.15 -13.60 11.73
CA LEU A 338 -6.11 -14.63 11.40
C LEU A 338 -5.54 -15.99 11.77
N LYS A 339 -6.39 -16.89 12.21
CA LYS A 339 -6.07 -18.30 12.46
C LYS A 339 -7.12 -19.20 11.84
N LYS A 340 -6.68 -20.31 11.27
CA LYS A 340 -7.57 -21.33 10.73
C LYS A 340 -7.98 -22.28 11.86
N ILE A 341 -9.26 -22.32 12.18
CA ILE A 341 -9.85 -23.20 13.20
C ILE A 341 -11.00 -23.96 12.53
N ASP A 342 -11.02 -25.28 12.66
CA ASP A 342 -12.04 -26.14 12.04
C ASP A 342 -12.25 -25.87 10.54
N ASN A 343 -11.15 -25.71 9.81
CA ASN A 343 -11.12 -25.36 8.39
C ASN A 343 -11.73 -23.99 8.03
N LYS A 344 -11.91 -23.10 8.99
CA LYS A 344 -12.40 -21.73 8.76
C LYS A 344 -11.40 -20.71 9.27
N TRP A 345 -11.14 -19.68 8.48
CA TRP A 345 -10.36 -18.52 8.91
C TRP A 345 -11.18 -17.65 9.85
N THR A 346 -10.62 -17.35 10.99
CA THR A 346 -11.24 -16.54 12.03
C THR A 346 -10.29 -15.45 12.52
N VAL A 347 -10.83 -14.36 13.01
CA VAL A 347 -10.06 -13.32 13.69
C VAL A 347 -9.57 -13.87 15.03
N ASN A 348 -8.27 -14.11 15.14
CA ASN A 348 -7.64 -14.58 16.38
C ASN A 348 -7.29 -13.40 17.31
N SER A 349 -6.78 -12.32 16.73
CA SER A 349 -6.51 -11.07 17.45
C SER A 349 -6.60 -9.87 16.52
N MET A 350 -7.05 -8.76 17.06
CA MET A 350 -7.06 -7.46 16.42
C MET A 350 -6.66 -6.39 17.41
N ASN A 351 -5.60 -5.66 17.12
CA ASN A 351 -5.08 -4.59 17.95
C ASN A 351 -5.11 -3.28 17.15
N LEU A 352 -5.78 -2.27 17.69
CA LEU A 352 -5.71 -0.89 17.21
C LEU A 352 -4.65 -0.16 18.03
N LEU A 353 -3.59 0.31 17.38
CA LEU A 353 -2.34 0.75 17.99
C LEU A 353 -2.01 2.21 17.61
N GLU A 354 -1.08 2.81 18.37
CA GLU A 354 -0.58 4.17 18.19
C GLU A 354 0.96 4.16 18.14
N PHE A 355 1.53 5.15 17.45
CA PHE A 355 2.99 5.35 17.36
C PHE A 355 3.44 6.77 17.62
#